data_f1b2bdcda08645a460ffea698e74f0d8
#
_entry.id   f1b2bdcda08645a460ffea698e74f0d8
#
_cell.length_a   1.000
_cell.length_b   1.000
_cell.length_c   1.000
_cell.angle_alpha   90.00
_cell.angle_beta   90.00
_cell.angle_gamma   90.00
#
_symmetry.space_group_name_H-M   'P 1'
#
loop_
_entity.id
_entity.type
_entity.pdbx_description
1 polymer ?
#
loop_
_entity_poly.entity_id
_entity_poly.type
_entity_poly.pdbx_seq_one_letter_code
_entity_poly.pdbx_strand_id
1 'polypeptide(L)'
;MNRLKKLKKIRLHREGTSILIVSAILLIGINALLFWGIECKIPFYIFATASIVVYLLMVNFFRCPIRLFEHDTEKIVVAPADGRIVFIEELDEHEYFHDRRLMISIFMSIVNVHANWYPVDGVVKHVDHHNGKFMKAWLPKASTENERSMVVIETPEGHTVMARQIAGAIARRIVTYAEVGEDCYIDEHMGFIKFGSRVDVYLPLGTEVCVKMGQATVGNETVIAKLK
;
A
#
# COMPACT_ATOMS: atom_id res chain seq x y z
N MET A 1 28.42 -2.72 5.50
CA MET A 1 28.23 -3.22 4.12
C MET A 1 27.80 -2.04 3.26
N ASN A 2 28.59 -1.63 2.26
CA ASN A 2 28.27 -0.46 1.44
C ASN A 2 27.00 -0.70 0.64
N ARG A 3 25.87 -0.15 1.10
CA ARG A 3 24.63 -0.07 0.28
C ARG A 3 24.93 0.87 -0.89
N LEU A 4 25.10 0.31 -2.08
CA LEU A 4 25.22 1.09 -3.31
C LEU A 4 24.05 2.06 -3.39
N LYS A 5 24.31 3.37 -3.45
CA LYS A 5 23.32 4.41 -3.73
C LYS A 5 22.60 4.05 -5.03
N LYS A 6 21.50 3.31 -4.94
CA LYS A 6 20.63 3.07 -6.08
C LYS A 6 19.94 4.39 -6.41
N LEU A 7 20.23 4.92 -7.59
CA LEU A 7 19.58 6.09 -8.14
C LEU A 7 18.06 5.98 -7.92
N LYS A 8 17.42 7.04 -7.47
CA LYS A 8 15.95 7.17 -7.35
C LYS A 8 15.31 6.93 -8.73
N LYS A 9 15.04 5.69 -9.07
CA LYS A 9 14.36 5.31 -10.32
C LYS A 9 12.92 4.96 -9.99
N ILE A 10 11.98 5.59 -10.67
CA ILE A 10 10.59 5.18 -10.68
C ILE A 10 10.54 3.88 -11.51
N ARG A 11 10.03 2.82 -10.92
CA ARG A 11 9.77 1.55 -11.59
C ARG A 11 8.26 1.34 -11.71
N LEU A 12 7.86 0.50 -12.63
CA LEU A 12 6.52 -0.08 -12.64
C LEU A 12 6.52 -1.31 -11.73
N HIS A 13 5.49 -1.41 -10.92
CA HIS A 13 5.32 -2.54 -10.02
C HIS A 13 4.97 -3.80 -10.82
N ARG A 14 5.53 -4.96 -10.42
CA ARG A 14 5.32 -6.25 -11.09
C ARG A 14 3.84 -6.62 -11.27
N GLU A 15 3.01 -6.26 -10.29
CA GLU A 15 1.57 -6.51 -10.30
C GLU A 15 0.80 -5.69 -11.36
N GLY A 16 1.42 -4.66 -11.93
CA GLY A 16 0.87 -3.82 -13.00
C GLY A 16 1.27 -4.25 -14.40
N THR A 17 2.39 -4.96 -14.56
CA THR A 17 3.00 -5.20 -15.87
C THR A 17 2.03 -5.87 -16.85
N SER A 18 1.41 -6.99 -16.47
CA SER A 18 0.45 -7.70 -17.32
C SER A 18 -0.80 -6.86 -17.63
N ILE A 19 -1.31 -6.13 -16.62
CA ILE A 19 -2.48 -5.27 -16.78
C ILE A 19 -2.18 -4.14 -17.77
N LEU A 20 -1.02 -3.50 -17.65
CA LEU A 20 -0.60 -2.42 -18.54
C LEU A 20 -0.39 -2.90 -19.97
N ILE A 21 0.22 -4.07 -20.17
CA ILE A 21 0.40 -4.65 -21.51
C ILE A 21 -0.95 -4.97 -22.16
N VAL A 22 -1.81 -5.70 -21.46
CA VAL A 22 -3.13 -6.07 -21.98
C VAL A 22 -4.00 -4.85 -22.28
N SER A 23 -4.03 -3.89 -21.37
CA SER A 23 -4.79 -2.64 -21.60
C SER A 23 -4.23 -1.82 -22.76
N ALA A 24 -2.91 -1.74 -22.95
CA ALA A 24 -2.31 -1.07 -24.10
C ALA A 24 -2.74 -1.74 -25.43
N ILE A 25 -2.67 -3.07 -25.51
CA ILE A 25 -3.09 -3.81 -26.70
C ILE A 25 -4.57 -3.57 -27.00
N LEU A 26 -5.44 -3.64 -25.99
CA LEU A 26 -6.88 -3.40 -26.15
C LEU A 26 -7.16 -1.96 -26.61
N LEU A 27 -6.55 -0.97 -25.96
CA LEU A 27 -6.76 0.44 -26.32
C LEU A 27 -6.24 0.74 -27.73
N ILE A 28 -5.09 0.21 -28.13
CA ILE A 28 -4.56 0.36 -29.49
C ILE A 28 -5.50 -0.30 -30.50
N GLY A 29 -5.97 -1.51 -30.24
CA GLY A 29 -6.89 -2.23 -31.12
C GLY A 29 -8.20 -1.48 -31.34
N ILE A 30 -8.83 -0.99 -30.26
CA ILE A 30 -10.09 -0.21 -30.37
C ILE A 30 -9.85 1.10 -31.12
N ASN A 31 -8.76 1.82 -30.84
CA ASN A 31 -8.40 3.03 -31.58
C ASN A 31 -8.17 2.76 -33.07
N ALA A 32 -7.53 1.66 -33.44
CA ALA A 32 -7.33 1.26 -34.84
C ALA A 32 -8.67 0.96 -35.54
N LEU A 33 -9.56 0.21 -34.87
CA LEU A 33 -10.90 -0.05 -35.41
C LEU A 33 -11.70 1.23 -35.63
N LEU A 34 -11.66 2.19 -34.71
CA LEU A 34 -12.33 3.47 -34.85
C LEU A 34 -11.72 4.31 -36.00
N PHE A 35 -10.40 4.26 -36.16
CA PHE A 35 -9.70 5.01 -37.22
C PHE A 35 -10.04 4.52 -38.61
N TRP A 36 -10.08 3.19 -38.80
CA TRP A 36 -10.36 2.61 -40.14
C TRP A 36 -11.84 2.33 -40.39
N GLY A 37 -12.63 2.03 -39.34
CA GLY A 37 -14.01 1.63 -39.48
C GLY A 37 -15.01 2.78 -39.60
N ILE A 38 -14.65 4.04 -39.25
CA ILE A 38 -15.57 5.16 -39.25
C ILE A 38 -15.03 6.28 -40.13
N GLU A 39 -15.84 6.80 -41.08
CA GLU A 39 -15.48 7.89 -41.96
C GLU A 39 -15.22 9.19 -41.18
N CYS A 40 -16.15 9.57 -40.30
CA CYS A 40 -15.99 10.71 -39.41
C CYS A 40 -14.92 10.44 -38.32
N LYS A 41 -13.83 11.18 -38.30
CA LYS A 41 -12.71 10.98 -37.41
C LYS A 41 -12.89 11.60 -35.99
N ILE A 42 -13.95 12.36 -35.76
CA ILE A 42 -14.22 13.01 -34.46
C ILE A 42 -14.29 11.95 -33.30
N PRO A 43 -15.06 10.83 -33.40
CA PRO A 43 -15.10 9.81 -32.36
C PRO A 43 -13.73 9.19 -32.07
N PHE A 44 -12.92 8.98 -33.10
CA PHE A 44 -11.53 8.49 -32.92
C PHE A 44 -10.71 9.44 -32.06
N TYR A 45 -10.68 10.76 -32.38
CA TYR A 45 -9.86 11.70 -31.60
C TYR A 45 -10.32 11.82 -30.15
N ILE A 46 -11.63 11.82 -29.90
CA ILE A 46 -12.19 11.83 -28.53
C ILE A 46 -11.74 10.58 -27.77
N PHE A 47 -11.92 9.40 -28.37
CA PHE A 47 -11.56 8.14 -27.73
C PHE A 47 -10.04 7.99 -27.55
N ALA A 48 -9.23 8.41 -28.51
CA ALA A 48 -7.77 8.37 -28.43
C ALA A 48 -7.27 9.25 -27.27
N THR A 49 -7.81 10.47 -27.14
CA THR A 49 -7.45 11.35 -26.01
C THR A 49 -7.84 10.73 -24.68
N ALA A 50 -9.06 10.19 -24.55
CA ALA A 50 -9.51 9.52 -23.35
C ALA A 50 -8.64 8.27 -23.03
N SER A 51 -8.27 7.49 -24.05
CA SER A 51 -7.40 6.32 -23.92
C SER A 51 -6.03 6.69 -23.35
N ILE A 52 -5.44 7.77 -23.84
CA ILE A 52 -4.13 8.27 -23.35
C ILE A 52 -4.26 8.65 -21.87
N VAL A 53 -5.28 9.44 -21.50
CA VAL A 53 -5.50 9.87 -20.12
C VAL A 53 -5.67 8.68 -19.19
N VAL A 54 -6.53 7.72 -19.55
CA VAL A 54 -6.78 6.49 -18.77
C VAL A 54 -5.49 5.68 -18.63
N TYR A 55 -4.74 5.50 -19.72
CA TYR A 55 -3.50 4.74 -19.68
C TYR A 55 -2.44 5.40 -18.79
N LEU A 56 -2.30 6.72 -18.85
CA LEU A 56 -1.39 7.46 -17.97
C LEU A 56 -1.79 7.36 -16.50
N LEU A 57 -3.09 7.37 -16.18
CA LEU A 57 -3.58 7.13 -14.82
C LEU A 57 -3.24 5.71 -14.34
N MET A 58 -3.36 4.69 -15.21
CA MET A 58 -2.97 3.32 -14.88
C MET A 58 -1.45 3.22 -14.64
N VAL A 59 -0.62 3.83 -15.49
CA VAL A 59 0.84 3.88 -15.30
C VAL A 59 1.18 4.57 -13.97
N ASN A 60 0.55 5.70 -13.68
CA ASN A 60 0.72 6.41 -12.41
C ASN A 60 0.32 5.54 -11.21
N PHE A 61 -0.77 4.78 -11.31
CA PHE A 61 -1.23 3.89 -10.25
C PHE A 61 -0.21 2.79 -9.94
N PHE A 62 0.37 2.16 -10.97
CA PHE A 62 1.35 1.09 -10.83
C PHE A 62 2.80 1.59 -10.67
N ARG A 63 3.02 2.89 -10.49
CA ARG A 63 4.36 3.40 -10.22
C ARG A 63 4.87 2.89 -8.87
N CYS A 64 6.13 2.56 -8.83
CA CYS A 64 6.80 2.03 -7.66
C CYS A 64 8.16 2.71 -7.51
N PRO A 65 8.24 3.84 -6.82
CA PRO A 65 9.51 4.52 -6.59
C PRO A 65 10.40 3.69 -5.68
N ILE A 66 11.71 3.68 -5.96
CA ILE A 66 12.70 3.11 -5.03
C ILE A 66 12.92 4.14 -3.94
N ARG A 67 12.63 3.76 -2.72
CA ARG A 67 12.85 4.56 -1.52
C ARG A 67 13.77 3.81 -0.59
N LEU A 68 14.65 4.51 0.09
CA LEU A 68 15.54 3.97 1.09
C LEU A 68 15.42 4.84 2.34
N PHE A 69 15.23 4.21 3.47
CA PHE A 69 15.26 4.88 4.76
C PHE A 69 16.73 5.03 5.18
N GLU A 70 17.21 6.28 5.24
CA GLU A 70 18.64 6.58 5.44
C GLU A 70 19.00 6.81 6.92
N HIS A 71 18.06 6.61 7.85
CA HIS A 71 18.27 6.80 9.28
C HIS A 71 18.38 5.45 10.01
N ASP A 72 18.72 5.53 11.29
CA ASP A 72 18.68 4.38 12.17
C ASP A 72 17.25 3.82 12.26
N THR A 73 17.12 2.51 12.17
CA THR A 73 15.83 1.81 12.18
C THR A 73 15.47 1.26 13.57
N GLU A 74 16.39 1.36 14.55
CA GLU A 74 16.15 0.88 15.90
C GLU A 74 14.95 1.60 16.52
N LYS A 75 13.98 0.83 16.98
CA LYS A 75 12.72 1.32 17.59
C LYS A 75 11.88 2.29 16.73
N ILE A 76 12.20 2.44 15.46
CA ILE A 76 11.48 3.33 14.55
C ILE A 76 10.38 2.56 13.82
N VAL A 77 9.20 3.15 13.73
CA VAL A 77 8.10 2.66 12.90
C VAL A 77 7.89 3.62 11.74
N VAL A 78 8.08 3.14 10.52
CA VAL A 78 7.92 3.93 9.29
C VAL A 78 6.52 3.71 8.71
N ALA A 79 6.00 4.71 8.00
CA ALA A 79 4.75 4.59 7.28
C ALA A 79 4.84 3.45 6.24
N PRO A 80 3.98 2.42 6.31
CA PRO A 80 3.96 1.35 5.33
C PRO A 80 3.37 1.76 3.99
N ALA A 81 2.82 2.97 3.87
CA ALA A 81 2.11 3.42 2.67
C ALA A 81 2.16 4.94 2.47
N ASP A 82 2.01 5.35 1.21
CA ASP A 82 1.65 6.72 0.86
C ASP A 82 0.19 6.96 1.20
N GLY A 83 -0.10 8.07 1.83
CA GLY A 83 -1.50 8.38 2.12
C GLY A 83 -1.70 9.55 3.07
N ARG A 84 -2.74 9.44 3.85
CA ARG A 84 -3.11 10.41 4.87
C ARG A 84 -3.57 9.69 6.13
N ILE A 85 -3.11 10.15 7.29
CA ILE A 85 -3.53 9.61 8.59
C ILE A 85 -5.02 9.91 8.79
N VAL A 86 -5.82 8.86 8.99
CA VAL A 86 -7.27 8.98 9.19
C VAL A 86 -7.73 8.53 10.57
N PHE A 87 -6.96 7.70 11.28
CA PHE A 87 -7.23 7.32 12.67
C PHE A 87 -5.92 7.22 13.45
N ILE A 88 -5.95 7.64 14.71
CA ILE A 88 -4.93 7.37 15.73
C ILE A 88 -5.73 7.12 17.01
N GLU A 89 -5.84 5.87 17.43
CA GLU A 89 -6.67 5.49 18.58
C GLU A 89 -6.17 4.21 19.25
N GLU A 90 -6.44 4.09 20.54
CA GLU A 90 -6.24 2.83 21.26
C GLU A 90 -7.52 2.01 21.22
N LEU A 91 -7.42 0.76 20.81
CA LEU A 91 -8.55 -0.15 20.70
C LEU A 91 -8.14 -1.58 21.01
N ASP A 92 -9.14 -2.42 21.31
CA ASP A 92 -8.92 -3.85 21.49
C ASP A 92 -8.77 -4.56 20.15
N GLU A 93 -7.65 -5.22 19.95
CA GLU A 93 -7.38 -6.03 18.75
C GLU A 93 -7.78 -7.50 19.05
N HIS A 94 -8.75 -8.03 18.29
CA HIS A 94 -9.40 -9.31 18.59
C HIS A 94 -9.00 -10.46 17.67
N GLU A 95 -8.19 -10.22 16.64
CA GLU A 95 -7.89 -11.26 15.64
C GLU A 95 -6.59 -12.00 15.93
N TYR A 96 -5.57 -11.29 16.41
CA TYR A 96 -4.26 -11.89 16.70
C TYR A 96 -3.77 -11.62 18.12
N PHE A 97 -3.74 -10.35 18.55
CA PHE A 97 -3.17 -9.99 19.85
C PHE A 97 -4.08 -10.29 21.02
N HIS A 98 -5.40 -10.17 20.81
CA HIS A 98 -6.42 -10.28 21.87
C HIS A 98 -6.15 -9.36 23.07
N ASP A 99 -5.53 -8.21 22.80
CA ASP A 99 -5.20 -7.18 23.77
C ASP A 99 -5.43 -5.77 23.20
N ARG A 100 -5.21 -4.77 24.05
CA ARG A 100 -5.36 -3.37 23.66
C ARG A 100 -4.10 -2.86 22.96
N ARG A 101 -4.26 -2.26 21.78
CA ARG A 101 -3.20 -1.73 20.92
C ARG A 101 -3.44 -0.30 20.50
N LEU A 102 -2.35 0.44 20.24
CA LEU A 102 -2.41 1.71 19.53
C LEU A 102 -2.49 1.45 18.03
N MET A 103 -3.55 1.93 17.37
CA MET A 103 -3.73 1.83 15.93
C MET A 103 -3.48 3.17 15.25
N ILE A 104 -2.66 3.16 14.20
CA ILE A 104 -2.46 4.28 13.26
C ILE A 104 -2.91 3.83 11.89
N SER A 105 -3.92 4.50 11.31
CA SER A 105 -4.49 4.15 10.00
C SER A 105 -4.11 5.16 8.94
N ILE A 106 -3.64 4.65 7.79
CA ILE A 106 -3.21 5.44 6.63
C ILE A 106 -4.15 5.12 5.45
N PHE A 107 -4.96 6.08 5.05
CA PHE A 107 -5.83 5.99 3.88
C PHE A 107 -5.05 6.34 2.61
N MET A 108 -5.16 5.49 1.60
CA MET A 108 -4.51 5.63 0.30
C MET A 108 -5.54 5.98 -0.76
N SER A 109 -5.43 7.17 -1.35
CA SER A 109 -6.24 7.55 -2.51
C SER A 109 -5.67 6.91 -3.79
N ILE A 110 -6.48 6.82 -4.85
CA ILE A 110 -6.08 6.20 -6.13
C ILE A 110 -4.86 6.86 -6.81
N VAL A 111 -4.51 8.07 -6.42
CA VAL A 111 -3.35 8.80 -6.96
C VAL A 111 -2.06 8.57 -6.14
N ASN A 112 -2.15 7.93 -4.98
CA ASN A 112 -1.00 7.56 -4.17
C ASN A 112 -0.24 6.36 -4.77
N VAL A 113 0.98 6.11 -4.29
CA VAL A 113 1.69 4.84 -4.54
C VAL A 113 1.00 3.75 -3.74
N HIS A 114 0.72 2.61 -4.38
CA HIS A 114 -0.02 1.50 -3.78
C HIS A 114 0.86 0.31 -3.37
N ALA A 115 2.18 0.42 -3.54
CA ALA A 115 3.12 -0.48 -2.89
C ALA A 115 3.10 -0.24 -1.38
N ASN A 116 3.19 -1.31 -0.61
CA ASN A 116 3.28 -1.25 0.85
C ASN A 116 4.64 -1.79 1.29
N TRP A 117 5.24 -1.13 2.26
CA TRP A 117 6.54 -1.46 2.85
C TRP A 117 6.36 -2.04 4.25
N TYR A 118 7.34 -2.79 4.70
CA TYR A 118 7.39 -3.20 6.10
C TYR A 118 7.57 -1.97 7.00
N PRO A 119 6.77 -1.84 8.08
CA PRO A 119 6.85 -0.68 8.97
C PRO A 119 8.04 -0.70 9.93
N VAL A 120 8.61 -1.88 10.17
CA VAL A 120 9.74 -2.13 11.09
C VAL A 120 10.64 -3.22 10.52
N ASP A 121 11.89 -3.24 10.95
CA ASP A 121 12.78 -4.39 10.76
C ASP A 121 12.42 -5.50 11.76
N GLY A 122 12.55 -6.76 11.36
CA GLY A 122 12.28 -7.89 12.24
C GLY A 122 12.04 -9.20 11.54
N VAL A 123 11.36 -10.11 12.23
CA VAL A 123 10.99 -11.44 11.72
C VAL A 123 9.47 -11.53 11.61
N VAL A 124 8.97 -12.00 10.47
CA VAL A 124 7.54 -12.20 10.25
C VAL A 124 7.06 -13.41 11.09
N LYS A 125 6.19 -13.16 12.06
CA LYS A 125 5.65 -14.19 12.96
C LYS A 125 4.34 -14.77 12.50
N HIS A 126 3.52 -13.99 11.80
CA HIS A 126 2.22 -14.44 11.34
C HIS A 126 1.80 -13.69 10.07
N VAL A 127 1.18 -14.42 9.17
CA VAL A 127 0.54 -13.87 7.97
C VAL A 127 -0.81 -14.52 7.82
N ASP A 128 -1.85 -13.71 7.65
CA ASP A 128 -3.20 -14.22 7.41
C ASP A 128 -3.94 -13.35 6.39
N HIS A 129 -4.92 -13.95 5.70
CA HIS A 129 -5.75 -13.30 4.71
C HIS A 129 -7.22 -13.62 4.94
N HIS A 130 -8.01 -12.61 5.22
CA HIS A 130 -9.43 -12.74 5.44
C HIS A 130 -10.22 -12.21 4.23
N ASN A 131 -11.03 -13.08 3.64
CA ASN A 131 -12.03 -12.66 2.67
C ASN A 131 -13.09 -11.80 3.37
N GLY A 132 -13.56 -10.77 2.68
CA GLY A 132 -14.52 -9.85 3.27
C GLY A 132 -15.28 -9.03 2.25
N LYS A 133 -15.91 -7.95 2.73
CA LYS A 133 -16.64 -6.99 1.91
C LYS A 133 -15.66 -6.01 1.23
N PHE A 134 -16.21 -5.17 0.36
CA PHE A 134 -15.48 -4.10 -0.33
C PHE A 134 -16.17 -2.76 -0.04
N MET A 135 -16.22 -2.38 1.23
CA MET A 135 -16.72 -1.06 1.63
C MET A 135 -15.65 0.01 1.43
N LYS A 136 -16.08 1.28 1.48
CA LYS A 136 -15.17 2.42 1.41
C LYS A 136 -14.13 2.35 2.53
N ALA A 137 -12.83 2.32 2.17
CA ALA A 137 -11.74 2.05 3.10
C ALA A 137 -11.58 3.07 4.24
N TRP A 138 -12.12 4.29 4.09
CA TRP A 138 -12.10 5.31 5.16
C TRP A 138 -13.16 5.12 6.24
N LEU A 139 -14.06 4.14 6.11
CA LEU A 139 -15.04 3.82 7.14
C LEU A 139 -14.36 3.02 8.28
N PRO A 140 -14.69 3.29 9.56
CA PRO A 140 -14.11 2.54 10.69
C PRO A 140 -14.32 1.02 10.55
N LYS A 141 -15.53 0.58 10.18
CA LYS A 141 -15.89 -0.83 9.98
C LYS A 141 -15.08 -1.55 8.88
N ALA A 142 -14.42 -0.82 7.99
CA ALA A 142 -13.62 -1.43 6.94
C ALA A 142 -12.45 -2.25 7.49
N SER A 143 -11.92 -1.91 8.67
CA SER A 143 -10.83 -2.66 9.31
C SER A 143 -11.19 -4.12 9.63
N THR A 144 -12.47 -4.40 9.90
CA THR A 144 -12.94 -5.72 10.35
C THR A 144 -13.83 -6.42 9.34
N GLU A 145 -14.53 -5.69 8.48
CA GLU A 145 -15.50 -6.27 7.55
C GLU A 145 -14.99 -6.42 6.11
N ASN A 146 -13.98 -5.63 5.69
CA ASN A 146 -13.43 -5.73 4.33
C ASN A 146 -12.44 -6.89 4.19
N GLU A 147 -12.24 -7.31 2.92
CA GLU A 147 -11.10 -8.15 2.57
C GLU A 147 -9.82 -7.49 3.11
N ARG A 148 -9.03 -8.25 3.83
CA ARG A 148 -7.83 -7.77 4.50
C ARG A 148 -6.75 -8.84 4.60
N SER A 149 -5.51 -8.40 4.65
CA SER A 149 -4.37 -9.24 4.98
C SER A 149 -3.64 -8.62 6.16
N MET A 150 -3.19 -9.43 7.09
CA MET A 150 -2.38 -9.01 8.22
C MET A 150 -1.01 -9.65 8.18
N VAL A 151 -0.01 -8.88 8.58
CA VAL A 151 1.37 -9.32 8.76
C VAL A 151 1.82 -8.88 10.15
N VAL A 152 2.20 -9.84 10.98
CA VAL A 152 2.74 -9.57 12.33
C VAL A 152 4.23 -9.76 12.31
N ILE A 153 4.95 -8.76 12.81
CA ILE A 153 6.42 -8.69 12.82
C ILE A 153 6.88 -8.58 14.27
N GLU A 154 7.89 -9.34 14.63
CA GLU A 154 8.61 -9.18 15.90
C GLU A 154 9.94 -8.51 15.63
N THR A 155 10.16 -7.34 16.24
CA THR A 155 11.41 -6.61 16.13
C THR A 155 12.53 -7.30 16.92
N PRO A 156 13.81 -6.98 16.65
CA PRO A 156 14.95 -7.54 17.41
C PRO A 156 14.85 -7.30 18.93
N GLU A 157 14.19 -6.20 19.35
CA GLU A 157 13.96 -5.83 20.74
C GLU A 157 12.76 -6.57 21.38
N GLY A 158 12.05 -7.43 20.62
CA GLY A 158 10.92 -8.22 21.10
C GLY A 158 9.58 -7.50 21.05
N HIS A 159 9.48 -6.34 20.40
CA HIS A 159 8.19 -5.68 20.17
C HIS A 159 7.43 -6.37 19.03
N THR A 160 6.13 -6.54 19.21
CA THR A 160 5.27 -7.06 18.13
C THR A 160 4.47 -5.93 17.48
N VAL A 161 4.60 -5.81 16.17
CA VAL A 161 3.92 -4.81 15.32
C VAL A 161 3.11 -5.55 14.27
N MET A 162 1.84 -5.15 14.06
CA MET A 162 1.02 -5.69 12.98
C MET A 162 0.78 -4.61 11.94
N ALA A 163 0.95 -4.93 10.67
CA ALA A 163 0.49 -4.15 9.55
C ALA A 163 -0.68 -4.89 8.87
N ARG A 164 -1.86 -4.25 8.83
CA ARG A 164 -3.07 -4.79 8.22
C ARG A 164 -3.39 -4.02 6.95
N GLN A 165 -3.30 -4.69 5.80
CA GLN A 165 -3.73 -4.18 4.51
C GLN A 165 -5.25 -4.38 4.38
N ILE A 166 -5.98 -3.35 3.98
CA ILE A 166 -7.45 -3.37 3.91
C ILE A 166 -7.89 -2.92 2.52
N ALA A 167 -8.66 -3.74 1.83
CA ALA A 167 -9.25 -3.43 0.54
C ALA A 167 -10.30 -2.32 0.67
N GLY A 168 -10.46 -1.53 -0.38
CA GLY A 168 -11.51 -0.50 -0.48
C GLY A 168 -12.61 -0.88 -1.47
N ALA A 169 -13.53 0.05 -1.75
CA ALA A 169 -14.69 -0.20 -2.61
C ALA A 169 -14.34 -0.57 -4.06
N ILE A 170 -13.20 -0.13 -4.56
CA ILE A 170 -12.71 -0.44 -5.92
C ILE A 170 -11.61 -1.52 -5.84
N ALA A 171 -10.89 -1.59 -4.72
CA ALA A 171 -9.84 -2.56 -4.46
C ALA A 171 -10.47 -3.95 -4.25
N ARG A 172 -10.16 -4.87 -5.15
CA ARG A 172 -10.65 -6.26 -5.08
C ARG A 172 -9.53 -7.27 -4.90
N ARG A 173 -8.30 -6.82 -4.64
CA ARG A 173 -7.17 -7.74 -4.48
C ARG A 173 -6.04 -7.12 -3.66
N ILE A 174 -5.72 -7.79 -2.59
CA ILE A 174 -4.52 -7.56 -1.79
C ILE A 174 -3.50 -8.62 -2.18
N VAL A 175 -2.26 -8.19 -2.39
CA VAL A 175 -1.12 -9.08 -2.59
C VAL A 175 -0.17 -8.86 -1.43
N THR A 176 0.12 -9.92 -0.70
CA THR A 176 1.06 -9.94 0.42
C THR A 176 2.27 -10.76 0.02
N TYR A 177 3.48 -10.26 0.27
CA TYR A 177 4.75 -10.93 -0.05
C TYR A 177 5.42 -11.52 1.18
N ALA A 178 4.95 -11.18 2.37
CA ALA A 178 5.47 -11.66 3.63
C ALA A 178 5.26 -13.17 3.75
N GLU A 179 6.28 -13.90 4.20
CA GLU A 179 6.22 -15.31 4.53
C GLU A 179 6.62 -15.50 6.01
N VAL A 180 5.94 -16.40 6.70
CA VAL A 180 6.19 -16.65 8.14
C VAL A 180 7.59 -17.23 8.33
N GLY A 181 8.36 -16.63 9.24
CA GLY A 181 9.73 -17.03 9.59
C GLY A 181 10.80 -16.30 8.80
N GLU A 182 10.45 -15.49 7.80
CA GLU A 182 11.42 -14.68 7.06
C GLU A 182 11.80 -13.40 7.80
N ASP A 183 13.05 -12.98 7.62
CA ASP A 183 13.51 -11.64 8.01
C ASP A 183 12.89 -10.59 7.09
N CYS A 184 12.46 -9.48 7.65
CA CYS A 184 11.91 -8.37 6.89
C CYS A 184 12.57 -7.04 7.26
N TYR A 185 12.68 -6.14 6.29
CA TYR A 185 13.37 -4.87 6.44
C TYR A 185 12.51 -3.71 5.93
N ILE A 186 12.62 -2.55 6.58
CA ILE A 186 11.90 -1.32 6.27
C ILE A 186 11.94 -0.98 4.77
N ASP A 187 13.08 -1.17 4.11
CA ASP A 187 13.25 -0.86 2.67
C ASP A 187 12.57 -1.85 1.71
N GLU A 188 11.94 -2.90 2.23
CA GLU A 188 11.34 -3.96 1.44
C GLU A 188 9.83 -3.84 1.32
N HIS A 189 9.31 -4.36 0.21
CA HIS A 189 7.86 -4.36 0.00
C HIS A 189 7.20 -5.51 0.76
N MET A 190 6.29 -5.17 1.66
CA MET A 190 5.40 -6.12 2.32
C MET A 190 4.28 -6.61 1.38
N GLY A 191 3.83 -5.75 0.45
CA GLY A 191 2.73 -6.11 -0.43
C GLY A 191 2.30 -5.00 -1.39
N PHE A 192 1.14 -5.21 -2.03
CA PHE A 192 0.51 -4.27 -2.95
C PHE A 192 -1.02 -4.36 -2.86
N ILE A 193 -1.71 -3.22 -2.76
CA ILE A 193 -3.18 -3.19 -2.75
C ILE A 193 -3.68 -2.53 -4.04
N LYS A 194 -4.57 -3.21 -4.78
CA LYS A 194 -5.09 -2.69 -6.05
C LYS A 194 -6.34 -1.82 -5.84
N PHE A 195 -6.27 -0.51 -6.15
CA PHE A 195 -7.33 0.48 -6.22
C PHE A 195 -8.02 0.93 -4.91
N GLY A 196 -7.44 1.93 -4.24
CA GLY A 196 -8.05 2.65 -3.11
C GLY A 196 -8.17 1.79 -1.84
N SER A 197 -7.38 2.10 -0.82
CA SER A 197 -7.12 1.17 0.28
C SER A 197 -6.76 1.89 1.56
N ARG A 198 -6.55 1.13 2.61
CA ARG A 198 -6.05 1.59 3.89
C ARG A 198 -5.03 0.59 4.44
N VAL A 199 -4.03 1.08 5.14
CA VAL A 199 -3.14 0.26 5.93
C VAL A 199 -3.24 0.71 7.40
N ASP A 200 -3.57 -0.23 8.28
CA ASP A 200 -3.60 -0.03 9.73
C ASP A 200 -2.33 -0.63 10.34
N VAL A 201 -1.65 0.15 11.19
CA VAL A 201 -0.48 -0.30 11.94
C VAL A 201 -0.87 -0.37 13.41
N TYR A 202 -0.77 -1.57 14.01
CA TYR A 202 -1.05 -1.81 15.42
C TYR A 202 0.25 -1.94 16.19
N LEU A 203 0.37 -1.14 17.23
CA LEU A 203 1.59 -0.94 18.02
C LEU A 203 1.33 -1.26 19.50
N PRO A 204 2.36 -1.62 20.28
CA PRO A 204 2.24 -1.74 21.74
C PRO A 204 1.77 -0.43 22.36
N LEU A 205 1.01 -0.52 23.47
CA LEU A 205 0.63 0.67 24.23
C LEU A 205 1.85 1.42 24.76
N GLY A 206 1.73 2.75 24.82
CA GLY A 206 2.79 3.63 25.26
C GLY A 206 3.85 3.93 24.19
N THR A 207 3.67 3.47 22.95
CA THR A 207 4.45 3.91 21.78
C THR A 207 4.28 5.41 21.56
N GLU A 208 5.37 6.12 21.30
CA GLU A 208 5.36 7.56 20.99
C GLU A 208 4.85 7.80 19.56
N VAL A 209 3.75 8.52 19.41
CA VAL A 209 3.20 8.88 18.09
C VAL A 209 3.91 10.10 17.53
N CYS A 210 4.44 9.99 16.31
CA CYS A 210 5.20 11.06 15.63
C CYS A 210 4.39 11.80 14.55
N VAL A 211 3.13 11.45 14.34
CA VAL A 211 2.26 12.03 13.30
C VAL A 211 0.96 12.56 13.88
N LYS A 212 0.21 13.33 13.09
CA LYS A 212 -1.08 13.92 13.47
C LYS A 212 -2.18 13.45 12.51
N MET A 213 -3.43 13.48 12.99
CA MET A 213 -4.61 13.28 12.15
C MET A 213 -4.59 14.21 10.93
N GLY A 214 -4.90 13.68 9.77
CA GLY A 214 -4.88 14.41 8.51
C GLY A 214 -3.50 14.64 7.88
N GLN A 215 -2.39 14.30 8.56
CA GLN A 215 -1.05 14.43 8.03
C GLN A 215 -0.83 13.51 6.83
N ALA A 216 -0.16 14.02 5.79
CA ALA A 216 0.28 13.21 4.67
C ALA A 216 1.47 12.34 5.07
N THR A 217 1.49 11.10 4.59
CA THR A 217 2.60 10.16 4.76
C THR A 217 3.20 9.78 3.42
N VAL A 218 4.50 9.55 3.42
CA VAL A 218 5.26 8.94 2.33
C VAL A 218 5.76 7.61 2.83
N GLY A 219 5.31 6.53 2.20
CA GLY A 219 5.70 5.16 2.56
C GLY A 219 7.21 4.99 2.50
N ASN A 220 7.76 4.29 3.46
CA ASN A 220 9.19 4.08 3.66
C ASN A 220 10.03 5.34 3.95
N GLU A 221 9.42 6.50 4.18
CA GLU A 221 10.16 7.75 4.47
C GLU A 221 9.63 8.44 5.74
N THR A 222 8.32 8.42 5.97
CA THR A 222 7.72 9.12 7.12
C THR A 222 7.78 8.25 8.37
N VAL A 223 8.46 8.72 9.42
CA VAL A 223 8.38 8.10 10.75
C VAL A 223 7.01 8.38 11.35
N ILE A 224 6.25 7.33 11.67
CA ILE A 224 4.91 7.46 12.25
C ILE A 224 4.89 7.26 13.76
N ALA A 225 5.84 6.49 14.30
CA ALA A 225 5.93 6.24 15.74
C ALA A 225 7.35 5.81 16.15
N LYS A 226 7.60 5.82 17.47
CA LYS A 226 8.80 5.24 18.10
C LYS A 226 8.38 4.27 19.20
N LEU A 227 8.86 3.03 19.11
CA LEU A 227 8.71 2.00 20.12
C LEU A 227 9.51 2.38 21.39
N LYS A 228 9.09 1.89 22.53
CA LYS A 228 9.78 2.17 23.80
C LYS A 228 11.05 1.36 23.97
#